data_1bc50f88eb72fc98d7743ae3224758bf
#
_entry.id   1bc50f88eb72fc98d7743ae3224758bf
#
_cell.length_a   1.000
_cell.length_b   1.000
_cell.length_c   1.000
_cell.angle_alpha   90.00
_cell.angle_beta   90.00
_cell.angle_gamma   90.00
#
_symmetry.space_group_name_H-M   'P 1'
#
loop_
_entity.id
_entity.type
_entity.pdbx_description
1 polymer ?
#
loop_
_entity_poly.entity_id
_entity_poly.type
_entity_poly.pdbx_seq_one_letter_code
_entity_poly.pdbx_strand_id
1 'polypeptide(L)'
;MKKRRRNTLAAVAEKSGVAKSTASRILSGRGGASDNARKRVLSAARSLGYKRDDILSRVMSGIRGSGAMPQFETVAFVNAKNVRDCSKSYSAIARYVAAAKDAARKSGYSVCDIWLYEKNFTPQKLERLMRARNMRGGIIYGHYYKDSIPKDFFGVLKKFKFVSMGVRANAPVEISVFMDRFLVVKGYAERIMKSGCKRVGFVIEKFADKYENGKFSGGFLSAQLERNSLPIMPPLFWSADAEKNGRALEQYVARYSPDAIFSYSTDISDILTSKNFAFPSSVKLFHYDEKYRNAKIGRISNQKDVGEASMRTLSEILGATAAQRRKINILEISVSPKWTAARK
;
A
#
# COMPACT_ATOMS: atom_id res chain seq x y z
N MET A 1 0.29 -35.94 31.42
CA MET A 1 0.63 -35.05 30.27
C MET A 1 -0.53 -35.01 29.28
N LYS A 2 -1.35 -33.94 29.25
CA LYS A 2 -2.46 -33.77 28.29
C LYS A 2 -1.84 -33.43 26.91
N LYS A 3 -2.01 -34.32 25.91
CA LYS A 3 -1.67 -34.04 24.50
C LYS A 3 -2.36 -32.74 24.06
N ARG A 4 -1.59 -31.70 23.77
CA ARG A 4 -2.08 -30.48 23.08
C ARG A 4 -2.77 -30.93 21.78
N ARG A 5 -4.11 -30.87 21.73
CA ARG A 5 -4.86 -31.05 20.47
C ARG A 5 -4.39 -29.96 19.50
N ARG A 6 -3.68 -30.38 18.46
CA ARG A 6 -3.22 -29.48 17.40
C ARG A 6 -4.44 -28.91 16.68
N ASN A 7 -4.46 -27.61 16.46
CA ASN A 7 -5.47 -26.92 15.65
C ASN A 7 -5.35 -27.38 14.19
N THR A 8 -5.99 -28.50 13.83
CA THR A 8 -5.86 -29.13 12.52
C THR A 8 -7.15 -29.05 11.74
N LEU A 9 -7.07 -29.16 10.40
CA LEU A 9 -8.24 -29.26 9.53
C LEU A 9 -9.13 -30.45 9.91
N ALA A 10 -8.54 -31.54 10.39
CA ALA A 10 -9.30 -32.70 10.88
C ALA A 10 -10.14 -32.34 12.11
N ALA A 11 -9.58 -31.61 13.07
CA ALA A 11 -10.32 -31.16 14.25
C ALA A 11 -11.46 -30.18 13.88
N VAL A 12 -11.25 -29.32 12.87
CA VAL A 12 -12.33 -28.45 12.36
C VAL A 12 -13.44 -29.26 11.70
N ALA A 13 -13.08 -30.24 10.87
CA ALA A 13 -14.04 -31.14 10.21
C ALA A 13 -14.87 -31.93 11.22
N GLU A 14 -14.21 -32.53 12.20
CA GLU A 14 -14.84 -33.27 13.31
C GLU A 14 -15.81 -32.38 14.11
N LYS A 15 -15.32 -31.20 14.54
CA LYS A 15 -16.14 -30.26 15.36
C LYS A 15 -17.32 -29.68 14.57
N SER A 16 -17.21 -29.53 13.25
CA SER A 16 -18.29 -29.02 12.39
C SER A 16 -19.22 -30.09 11.84
N GLY A 17 -18.93 -31.37 12.08
CA GLY A 17 -19.74 -32.51 11.59
C GLY A 17 -19.79 -32.62 10.08
N VAL A 18 -18.66 -32.33 9.40
CA VAL A 18 -18.54 -32.47 7.94
C VAL A 18 -17.28 -33.26 7.56
N ALA A 19 -17.26 -33.82 6.37
CA ALA A 19 -16.07 -34.50 5.85
C ALA A 19 -14.89 -33.51 5.74
N LYS A 20 -13.65 -33.97 5.95
CA LYS A 20 -12.43 -33.18 5.85
C LYS A 20 -12.29 -32.47 4.49
N SER A 21 -12.72 -33.13 3.40
CA SER A 21 -12.79 -32.54 2.06
C SER A 21 -13.75 -31.36 1.96
N THR A 22 -14.91 -31.46 2.62
CA THR A 22 -15.95 -30.43 2.68
C THR A 22 -15.45 -29.23 3.52
N ALA A 23 -14.87 -29.47 4.71
CA ALA A 23 -14.25 -28.43 5.51
C ALA A 23 -13.14 -27.69 4.74
N SER A 24 -12.28 -28.43 4.02
CA SER A 24 -11.23 -27.86 3.17
C SER A 24 -11.79 -26.98 2.05
N ARG A 25 -12.86 -27.41 1.36
CA ARG A 25 -13.52 -26.61 0.30
C ARG A 25 -14.12 -25.33 0.84
N ILE A 26 -14.83 -25.40 1.97
CA ILE A 26 -15.43 -24.23 2.63
C ILE A 26 -14.35 -23.23 3.04
N LEU A 27 -13.29 -23.67 3.71
CA LEU A 27 -12.19 -22.83 4.16
C LEU A 27 -11.33 -22.26 3.02
N SER A 28 -11.41 -22.88 1.82
CA SER A 28 -10.77 -22.37 0.60
C SER A 28 -11.66 -21.46 -0.25
N GLY A 29 -12.88 -21.15 0.22
CA GLY A 29 -13.82 -20.34 -0.57
C GLY A 29 -14.40 -21.03 -1.80
N ARG A 30 -14.15 -22.33 -1.98
CA ARG A 30 -14.71 -23.11 -3.11
C ARG A 30 -16.18 -23.44 -2.81
N GLY A 31 -17.08 -23.10 -3.73
CA GLY A 31 -18.52 -23.34 -3.59
C GLY A 31 -18.90 -24.82 -3.53
N GLY A 32 -20.18 -25.11 -3.33
CA GLY A 32 -20.76 -26.47 -3.34
C GLY A 32 -21.04 -27.05 -1.95
N ALA A 33 -21.12 -26.24 -0.91
CA ALA A 33 -21.61 -26.62 0.41
C ALA A 33 -22.82 -25.74 0.79
N SER A 34 -23.77 -26.30 1.54
CA SER A 34 -24.93 -25.55 2.07
C SER A 34 -24.47 -24.43 3.02
N ASP A 35 -25.24 -23.35 3.11
CA ASP A 35 -24.94 -22.22 3.97
C ASP A 35 -24.84 -22.64 5.46
N ASN A 36 -25.61 -23.62 5.87
CA ASN A 36 -25.57 -24.17 7.22
C ASN A 36 -24.23 -24.89 7.49
N ALA A 37 -23.76 -25.71 6.56
CA ALA A 37 -22.43 -26.34 6.67
C ALA A 37 -21.31 -25.30 6.70
N ARG A 38 -21.44 -24.26 5.88
CA ARG A 38 -20.48 -23.15 5.84
C ARG A 38 -20.41 -22.40 7.18
N LYS A 39 -21.53 -22.05 7.77
CA LYS A 39 -21.61 -21.41 9.11
C LYS A 39 -20.94 -22.28 10.18
N ARG A 40 -21.25 -23.58 10.23
CA ARG A 40 -20.66 -24.53 11.21
C ARG A 40 -19.14 -24.63 11.08
N VAL A 41 -18.62 -24.77 9.85
CA VAL A 41 -17.17 -24.88 9.61
C VAL A 41 -16.43 -23.60 10.00
N LEU A 42 -16.95 -22.43 9.63
CA LEU A 42 -16.34 -21.15 9.98
C LEU A 42 -16.35 -20.90 11.50
N SER A 43 -17.42 -21.25 12.18
CA SER A 43 -17.53 -21.19 13.65
C SER A 43 -16.53 -22.14 14.31
N ALA A 44 -16.45 -23.39 13.87
CA ALA A 44 -15.50 -24.38 14.37
C ALA A 44 -14.04 -23.94 14.17
N ALA A 45 -13.71 -23.39 13.00
CA ALA A 45 -12.37 -22.88 12.71
C ALA A 45 -11.99 -21.72 13.66
N ARG A 46 -12.89 -20.75 13.87
CA ARG A 46 -12.68 -19.65 14.82
C ARG A 46 -12.48 -20.15 16.25
N SER A 47 -13.35 -21.04 16.73
CA SER A 47 -13.29 -21.54 18.11
C SER A 47 -12.07 -22.40 18.40
N LEU A 48 -11.49 -23.05 17.38
CA LEU A 48 -10.26 -23.85 17.49
C LEU A 48 -9.00 -23.02 17.22
N GLY A 49 -9.12 -21.72 16.88
CA GLY A 49 -8.00 -20.90 16.45
C GLY A 49 -7.29 -21.46 15.20
N TYR A 50 -8.04 -22.20 14.35
CA TYR A 50 -7.48 -22.80 13.16
C TYR A 50 -7.17 -21.71 12.13
N LYS A 51 -5.89 -21.56 11.79
CA LYS A 51 -5.43 -20.79 10.66
C LYS A 51 -5.00 -21.76 9.57
N ARG A 52 -5.56 -21.61 8.38
CA ARG A 52 -5.17 -22.42 7.24
C ARG A 52 -3.69 -22.14 6.93
N ASP A 53 -2.88 -23.19 6.88
CA ASP A 53 -1.52 -23.12 6.39
C ASP A 53 -1.55 -23.16 4.86
N ASP A 54 -1.45 -21.99 4.24
CA ASP A 54 -1.48 -21.86 2.79
C ASP A 54 -0.24 -22.49 2.14
N ILE A 55 0.88 -22.56 2.87
CA ILE A 55 2.10 -23.24 2.43
C ILE A 55 1.84 -24.74 2.34
N LEU A 56 1.33 -25.35 3.41
CA LEU A 56 1.02 -26.77 3.45
C LEU A 56 -0.07 -27.14 2.43
N SER A 57 -1.08 -26.27 2.24
CA SER A 57 -2.11 -26.46 1.22
C SER A 57 -1.56 -26.50 -0.20
N ARG A 58 -0.57 -25.65 -0.53
CA ARG A 58 0.08 -25.60 -1.85
C ARG A 58 1.00 -26.79 -2.06
N VAL A 59 1.81 -27.14 -1.06
CA VAL A 59 2.66 -28.34 -1.06
C VAL A 59 1.81 -29.59 -1.31
N MET A 60 0.69 -29.74 -0.58
CA MET A 60 -0.19 -30.91 -0.72
C MET A 60 -0.98 -30.93 -2.04
N SER A 61 -1.28 -29.78 -2.64
CA SER A 61 -1.91 -29.74 -3.97
C SER A 61 -0.91 -30.02 -5.11
N GLY A 62 0.34 -29.58 -4.96
CA GLY A 62 1.42 -29.90 -5.89
C GLY A 62 1.77 -31.40 -5.90
N ILE A 63 1.88 -32.01 -4.73
CA ILE A 63 2.14 -33.46 -4.60
C ILE A 63 1.02 -34.31 -5.23
N ARG A 64 -0.25 -33.90 -5.11
CA ARG A 64 -1.39 -34.62 -5.69
C ARG A 64 -1.52 -34.49 -7.20
N GLY A 65 -0.90 -33.46 -7.80
CA GLY A 65 -1.05 -33.17 -9.25
C GLY A 65 0.10 -33.65 -10.13
N SER A 66 1.31 -33.86 -9.60
CA SER A 66 2.49 -34.14 -10.46
C SER A 66 3.53 -35.08 -9.88
N GLY A 67 3.41 -35.55 -8.62
CA GLY A 67 4.44 -36.37 -7.98
C GLY A 67 5.82 -35.71 -7.81
N ALA A 68 5.98 -34.46 -8.22
CA ALA A 68 7.21 -33.70 -8.13
C ALA A 68 7.27 -32.89 -6.83
N MET A 69 8.48 -32.70 -6.29
CA MET A 69 8.73 -31.77 -5.16
C MET A 69 8.13 -30.41 -5.49
N PRO A 70 7.46 -29.74 -4.53
CA PRO A 70 6.87 -28.45 -4.78
C PRO A 70 7.97 -27.45 -5.14
N GLN A 71 8.02 -27.03 -6.39
CA GLN A 71 8.78 -25.85 -6.77
C GLN A 71 8.11 -24.65 -6.10
N PHE A 72 8.84 -23.96 -5.25
CA PHE A 72 8.38 -22.70 -4.70
C PHE A 72 8.11 -21.73 -5.85
N GLU A 73 6.85 -21.32 -6.00
CA GLU A 73 6.49 -20.35 -7.03
C GLU A 73 7.24 -19.05 -6.81
N THR A 74 7.86 -18.52 -7.86
CA THR A 74 8.57 -17.24 -7.79
C THR A 74 7.62 -16.10 -8.14
N VAL A 75 7.66 -15.02 -7.38
CA VAL A 75 6.94 -13.77 -7.68
C VAL A 75 7.90 -12.65 -8.01
N ALA A 76 7.54 -11.81 -8.97
CA ALA A 76 8.32 -10.66 -9.38
C ALA A 76 8.11 -9.49 -8.42
N PHE A 77 9.20 -8.81 -8.03
CA PHE A 77 9.19 -7.51 -7.36
C PHE A 77 9.77 -6.48 -8.32
N VAL A 78 8.89 -5.73 -8.96
CA VAL A 78 9.22 -4.86 -10.08
C VAL A 78 9.35 -3.43 -9.59
N ASN A 79 10.59 -2.92 -9.55
CA ASN A 79 10.87 -1.51 -9.29
C ASN A 79 10.64 -0.70 -10.57
N ALA A 80 9.63 0.15 -10.55
CA ALA A 80 9.27 1.07 -11.64
C ALA A 80 9.71 2.52 -11.37
N LYS A 81 10.66 2.75 -10.45
CA LYS A 81 11.33 4.02 -10.24
C LYS A 81 12.55 4.11 -11.15
N ASN A 82 12.85 5.31 -11.66
CA ASN A 82 14.07 5.57 -12.44
C ASN A 82 15.38 5.48 -11.61
N VAL A 83 15.25 5.24 -10.29
CA VAL A 83 16.35 5.00 -9.36
C VAL A 83 16.35 3.54 -8.93
N ARG A 84 17.48 2.84 -9.11
CA ARG A 84 17.62 1.40 -8.82
C ARG A 84 17.34 1.10 -7.34
N ASP A 85 17.96 1.86 -6.44
CA ASP A 85 17.83 1.69 -4.99
C ASP A 85 16.81 2.66 -4.38
N CYS A 86 15.60 2.73 -4.93
CA CYS A 86 14.57 3.65 -4.46
C CYS A 86 14.22 3.48 -2.98
N SER A 87 14.47 2.31 -2.40
CA SER A 87 14.30 2.05 -0.97
C SER A 87 15.27 2.85 -0.08
N LYS A 88 16.45 3.24 -0.59
CA LYS A 88 17.40 4.08 0.16
C LYS A 88 16.95 5.53 0.24
N SER A 89 16.26 6.02 -0.80
CA SER A 89 15.82 7.41 -0.90
C SER A 89 14.43 7.66 -0.30
N TYR A 90 13.60 6.63 -0.21
CA TYR A 90 12.20 6.74 0.21
C TYR A 90 11.87 5.73 1.31
N SER A 91 11.86 6.19 2.55
CA SER A 91 11.68 5.34 3.74
C SER A 91 10.35 4.56 3.77
N ALA A 92 9.27 5.13 3.23
CA ALA A 92 7.98 4.45 3.11
C ALA A 92 8.03 3.29 2.12
N ILE A 93 8.68 3.49 0.94
CA ILE A 93 8.85 2.43 -0.06
C ILE A 93 9.69 1.29 0.52
N ALA A 94 10.77 1.61 1.25
CA ALA A 94 11.59 0.61 1.91
C ALA A 94 10.76 -0.30 2.84
N ARG A 95 9.91 0.32 3.69
CA ARG A 95 9.05 -0.41 4.62
C ARG A 95 8.01 -1.28 3.91
N TYR A 96 7.39 -0.76 2.85
CA TYR A 96 6.42 -1.52 2.05
C TYR A 96 7.07 -2.75 1.40
N VAL A 97 8.20 -2.54 0.72
CA VAL A 97 8.91 -3.59 -0.01
C VAL A 97 9.44 -4.67 0.95
N ALA A 98 10.05 -4.26 2.07
CA ALA A 98 10.54 -5.20 3.07
C ALA A 98 9.42 -6.07 3.64
N ALA A 99 8.28 -5.47 4.02
CA ALA A 99 7.13 -6.20 4.54
C ALA A 99 6.49 -7.12 3.49
N ALA A 100 6.37 -6.67 2.24
CA ALA A 100 5.85 -7.49 1.16
C ALA A 100 6.75 -8.70 0.86
N LYS A 101 8.07 -8.51 0.83
CA LYS A 101 9.03 -9.60 0.64
C LYS A 101 9.03 -10.60 1.80
N ASP A 102 8.92 -10.12 3.04
CA ASP A 102 8.79 -10.99 4.21
C ASP A 102 7.50 -11.81 4.15
N ALA A 103 6.36 -11.16 3.82
CA ALA A 103 5.09 -11.84 3.61
C ALA A 103 5.16 -12.88 2.47
N ALA A 104 5.86 -12.56 1.36
CA ALA A 104 6.08 -13.51 0.27
C ALA A 104 6.81 -14.76 0.75
N ARG A 105 7.95 -14.60 1.47
CA ARG A 105 8.72 -15.73 2.01
C ARG A 105 7.89 -16.55 3.00
N LYS A 106 7.18 -15.91 3.93
CA LYS A 106 6.27 -16.57 4.88
C LYS A 106 5.16 -17.35 4.20
N SER A 107 4.75 -16.92 3.01
CA SER A 107 3.77 -17.62 2.17
C SER A 107 4.37 -18.64 1.22
N GLY A 108 5.67 -18.95 1.33
CA GLY A 108 6.36 -19.96 0.51
C GLY A 108 6.64 -19.52 -0.93
N TYR A 109 6.75 -18.22 -1.18
CA TYR A 109 7.20 -17.71 -2.48
C TYR A 109 8.70 -17.40 -2.46
N SER A 110 9.36 -17.68 -3.57
CA SER A 110 10.64 -17.07 -3.90
C SER A 110 10.44 -15.69 -4.49
N VAL A 111 11.40 -14.80 -4.31
CA VAL A 111 11.33 -13.41 -4.76
C VAL A 111 12.34 -13.15 -5.86
N CYS A 112 11.93 -12.53 -6.96
CA CYS A 112 12.78 -12.07 -8.04
C CYS A 112 12.67 -10.55 -8.17
N ASP A 113 13.77 -9.86 -7.85
CA ASP A 113 13.85 -8.39 -8.01
C ASP A 113 14.12 -8.04 -9.48
N ILE A 114 13.34 -7.09 -10.01
CA ILE A 114 13.43 -6.61 -11.39
C ILE A 114 13.41 -5.08 -11.36
N TRP A 115 14.30 -4.44 -12.11
CA TRP A 115 14.31 -3.00 -12.28
C TRP A 115 13.97 -2.64 -13.74
N LEU A 116 12.86 -1.89 -13.96
CA LEU A 116 12.39 -1.59 -15.31
C LEU A 116 13.29 -0.65 -16.10
N TYR A 117 14.06 0.20 -15.41
CA TYR A 117 14.95 1.19 -16.01
C TYR A 117 16.40 0.71 -16.15
N GLU A 118 16.63 -0.60 -16.02
CA GLU A 118 17.97 -1.16 -16.27
C GLU A 118 18.33 -0.98 -17.75
N LYS A 119 19.61 -0.63 -18.02
CA LYS A 119 20.09 -0.40 -19.37
C LYS A 119 19.77 -1.59 -20.28
N ASN A 120 19.16 -1.33 -21.41
CA ASN A 120 18.72 -2.34 -22.39
C ASN A 120 17.70 -3.37 -21.84
N PHE A 121 16.99 -3.08 -20.76
CA PHE A 121 15.89 -3.92 -20.29
C PHE A 121 14.63 -3.59 -21.11
N THR A 122 14.10 -4.58 -21.79
CA THR A 122 12.96 -4.42 -22.71
C THR A 122 11.74 -5.24 -22.25
N PRO A 123 10.53 -4.93 -22.75
CA PRO A 123 9.35 -5.75 -22.49
C PRO A 123 9.54 -7.24 -22.82
N GLN A 124 10.23 -7.54 -23.93
CA GLN A 124 10.53 -8.91 -24.34
C GLN A 124 11.46 -9.63 -23.35
N LYS A 125 12.43 -8.91 -22.79
CA LYS A 125 13.28 -9.46 -21.72
C LYS A 125 12.48 -9.73 -20.44
N LEU A 126 11.57 -8.83 -20.05
CA LEU A 126 10.67 -9.05 -18.92
C LEU A 126 9.82 -10.30 -19.16
N GLU A 127 9.16 -10.42 -20.32
CA GLU A 127 8.33 -11.59 -20.62
C GLU A 127 9.13 -12.89 -20.59
N ARG A 128 10.31 -12.91 -21.22
CA ARG A 128 11.20 -14.06 -21.20
C ARG A 128 11.61 -14.46 -19.79
N LEU A 129 11.96 -13.49 -18.96
CA LEU A 129 12.33 -13.72 -17.55
C LEU A 129 11.15 -14.29 -16.74
N MET A 130 9.96 -13.70 -16.90
CA MET A 130 8.74 -14.17 -16.22
C MET A 130 8.44 -15.63 -16.59
N ARG A 131 8.51 -15.97 -17.89
CA ARG A 131 8.27 -17.33 -18.37
C ARG A 131 9.36 -18.31 -17.94
N ALA A 132 10.64 -17.95 -18.09
CA ALA A 132 11.75 -18.82 -17.75
C ALA A 132 11.81 -19.19 -16.24
N ARG A 133 11.30 -18.31 -15.37
CA ARG A 133 11.23 -18.57 -13.92
C ARG A 133 9.85 -18.97 -13.44
N ASN A 134 8.93 -19.31 -14.36
CA ASN A 134 7.56 -19.70 -14.08
C ASN A 134 6.83 -18.71 -13.16
N MET A 135 7.09 -17.41 -13.33
CA MET A 135 6.45 -16.35 -12.57
C MET A 135 5.09 -16.01 -13.21
N ARG A 136 4.00 -16.23 -12.48
CA ARG A 136 2.64 -15.91 -12.95
C ARG A 136 2.23 -14.47 -12.67
N GLY A 137 2.97 -13.78 -11.79
CA GLY A 137 2.69 -12.40 -11.44
C GLY A 137 3.70 -11.81 -10.48
N GLY A 138 3.40 -10.62 -9.98
CA GLY A 138 4.28 -9.91 -9.08
C GLY A 138 3.69 -8.63 -8.49
N ILE A 139 4.51 -7.91 -7.77
CA ILE A 139 4.22 -6.60 -7.19
C ILE A 139 5.02 -5.54 -7.94
N ILE A 140 4.35 -4.49 -8.42
CA ILE A 140 5.00 -3.31 -9.01
C ILE A 140 4.99 -2.20 -7.96
N TYR A 141 6.14 -1.56 -7.76
CA TYR A 141 6.33 -0.48 -6.80
C TYR A 141 7.27 0.60 -7.34
N GLY A 142 7.38 1.72 -6.61
CA GLY A 142 8.30 2.80 -6.96
C GLY A 142 7.79 3.72 -8.07
N HIS A 143 6.76 3.34 -8.83
CA HIS A 143 6.06 4.27 -9.70
C HIS A 143 5.39 5.34 -8.83
N TYR A 144 5.54 6.57 -9.25
CA TYR A 144 4.97 7.72 -8.56
C TYR A 144 4.48 8.70 -9.64
N TYR A 145 3.77 9.73 -9.27
CA TYR A 145 3.10 10.65 -10.20
C TYR A 145 3.91 11.06 -11.43
N LYS A 146 5.21 11.33 -11.26
CA LYS A 146 6.12 11.71 -12.36
C LYS A 146 6.82 10.49 -13.00
N ASP A 147 6.98 9.41 -12.25
CA ASP A 147 7.64 8.18 -12.70
C ASP A 147 6.56 7.14 -13.01
N SER A 148 5.92 7.28 -14.16
CA SER A 148 4.93 6.32 -14.62
C SER A 148 5.60 5.04 -15.12
N ILE A 149 4.91 3.91 -14.97
CA ILE A 149 5.34 2.68 -15.61
C ILE A 149 5.42 2.92 -17.13
N PRO A 150 6.54 2.64 -17.79
CA PRO A 150 6.68 2.91 -19.22
C PRO A 150 5.61 2.16 -20.02
N LYS A 151 4.92 2.88 -20.92
CA LYS A 151 3.79 2.34 -21.69
C LYS A 151 4.15 1.10 -22.53
N ASP A 152 5.40 1.02 -22.98
CA ASP A 152 5.91 -0.13 -23.73
C ASP A 152 5.77 -1.45 -22.96
N PHE A 153 5.82 -1.41 -21.64
CA PHE A 153 5.63 -2.59 -20.80
C PHE A 153 4.17 -3.01 -20.64
N PHE A 154 3.20 -2.18 -21.02
CA PHE A 154 1.77 -2.49 -20.83
C PHE A 154 1.33 -3.79 -21.53
N GLY A 155 1.89 -4.07 -22.71
CA GLY A 155 1.60 -5.29 -23.45
C GLY A 155 2.02 -6.56 -22.70
N VAL A 156 3.18 -6.53 -22.04
CA VAL A 156 3.65 -7.67 -21.25
C VAL A 156 2.97 -7.74 -19.89
N LEU A 157 2.71 -6.59 -19.24
CA LEU A 157 2.02 -6.60 -17.95
C LEU A 157 0.63 -7.23 -18.02
N LYS A 158 -0.11 -7.04 -19.12
CA LYS A 158 -1.42 -7.69 -19.36
C LYS A 158 -1.36 -9.22 -19.40
N LYS A 159 -0.20 -9.80 -19.67
CA LYS A 159 -0.02 -11.26 -19.77
C LYS A 159 0.15 -11.94 -18.40
N PHE A 160 0.43 -11.18 -17.35
CA PHE A 160 0.73 -11.65 -16.01
C PHE A 160 -0.13 -10.92 -14.98
N LYS A 161 -0.14 -11.42 -13.73
CA LYS A 161 -0.94 -10.87 -12.65
C LYS A 161 -0.12 -9.93 -11.79
N PHE A 162 -0.36 -8.64 -11.89
CA PHE A 162 0.37 -7.65 -11.12
C PHE A 162 -0.53 -6.89 -10.14
N VAL A 163 0.00 -6.66 -8.95
CA VAL A 163 -0.54 -5.75 -7.93
C VAL A 163 0.36 -4.52 -7.85
N SER A 164 -0.23 -3.35 -7.91
CA SER A 164 0.48 -2.09 -7.64
C SER A 164 0.56 -1.85 -6.14
N MET A 165 1.73 -1.47 -5.64
CA MET A 165 1.96 -1.20 -4.22
C MET A 165 2.44 0.22 -3.97
N GLY A 166 1.75 0.91 -3.06
CA GLY A 166 2.13 2.22 -2.53
C GLY A 166 1.36 3.40 -3.12
N VAL A 167 1.00 3.33 -4.39
CA VAL A 167 0.16 4.33 -5.07
C VAL A 167 -0.75 3.64 -6.09
N ARG A 168 -1.77 4.35 -6.55
CA ARG A 168 -2.58 3.92 -7.68
C ARG A 168 -1.71 3.81 -8.93
N ALA A 169 -1.85 2.73 -9.70
CA ALA A 169 -1.15 2.58 -10.97
C ALA A 169 -1.99 3.09 -12.14
N ASN A 170 -1.37 3.84 -13.03
CA ASN A 170 -1.94 4.13 -14.36
C ASN A 170 -1.34 3.14 -15.38
N ALA A 171 -1.57 1.86 -15.14
CA ALA A 171 -1.05 0.73 -15.92
C ALA A 171 -1.99 -0.46 -15.77
N PRO A 172 -1.91 -1.48 -16.65
CA PRO A 172 -2.74 -2.68 -16.57
C PRO A 172 -2.28 -3.59 -15.43
N VAL A 173 -2.70 -3.25 -14.22
CA VAL A 173 -2.54 -4.07 -13.01
C VAL A 173 -3.90 -4.53 -12.52
N GLU A 174 -3.94 -5.63 -11.77
CA GLU A 174 -5.21 -6.18 -11.28
C GLU A 174 -5.81 -5.29 -10.19
N ILE A 175 -5.01 -4.92 -9.21
CA ILE A 175 -5.44 -4.14 -8.04
C ILE A 175 -4.29 -3.22 -7.60
N SER A 176 -4.62 -2.03 -7.12
CA SER A 176 -3.69 -1.12 -6.45
C SER A 176 -3.91 -1.13 -4.94
N VAL A 177 -2.84 -1.31 -4.16
CA VAL A 177 -2.86 -1.34 -2.69
C VAL A 177 -2.00 -0.20 -2.15
N PHE A 178 -2.58 0.69 -1.39
CA PHE A 178 -1.90 1.89 -0.89
C PHE A 178 -2.45 2.36 0.46
N MET A 179 -1.72 3.26 1.13
CA MET A 179 -2.21 3.94 2.32
C MET A 179 -3.31 4.94 1.95
N ASP A 180 -4.40 4.99 2.71
CA ASP A 180 -5.50 5.93 2.49
C ASP A 180 -5.02 7.37 2.63
N ARG A 181 -4.91 8.09 1.50
CA ARG A 181 -4.37 9.45 1.45
C ARG A 181 -5.29 10.46 2.13
N PHE A 182 -6.59 10.28 2.00
CA PHE A 182 -7.57 11.15 2.66
C PHE A 182 -7.42 11.06 4.17
N LEU A 183 -7.44 9.84 4.73
CA LEU A 183 -7.29 9.64 6.17
C LEU A 183 -5.91 10.02 6.69
N VAL A 184 -4.86 9.87 5.88
CA VAL A 184 -3.51 10.30 6.22
C VAL A 184 -3.47 11.81 6.41
N VAL A 185 -3.92 12.59 5.43
CA VAL A 185 -3.85 14.05 5.49
C VAL A 185 -4.80 14.60 6.55
N LYS A 186 -6.03 14.06 6.62
CA LYS A 186 -6.98 14.41 7.67
C LYS A 186 -6.37 14.22 9.05
N GLY A 187 -5.80 13.04 9.31
CA GLY A 187 -5.21 12.73 10.60
C GLY A 187 -3.99 13.59 10.97
N TYR A 188 -3.16 13.99 9.99
CA TYR A 188 -2.09 14.96 10.24
C TYR A 188 -2.65 16.34 10.56
N ALA A 189 -3.57 16.87 9.76
CA ALA A 189 -4.19 18.17 9.97
C ALA A 189 -4.85 18.26 11.36
N GLU A 190 -5.65 17.26 11.75
CA GLU A 190 -6.26 17.20 13.08
C GLU A 190 -5.24 17.22 14.21
N ARG A 191 -4.13 16.51 14.07
CA ARG A 191 -3.08 16.44 15.09
C ARG A 191 -2.32 17.77 15.23
N ILE A 192 -2.04 18.44 14.11
CA ILE A 192 -1.45 19.78 14.09
C ILE A 192 -2.38 20.76 14.79
N MET A 193 -3.67 20.72 14.47
CA MET A 193 -4.65 21.59 15.11
C MET A 193 -4.81 21.27 16.61
N LYS A 194 -4.79 19.99 17.01
CA LYS A 194 -4.81 19.57 18.43
C LYS A 194 -3.56 19.99 19.19
N SER A 195 -2.43 20.21 18.53
CA SER A 195 -1.20 20.74 19.16
C SER A 195 -1.24 22.24 19.45
N GLY A 196 -2.38 22.91 19.22
CA GLY A 196 -2.61 24.32 19.50
C GLY A 196 -2.51 25.25 18.29
N CYS A 197 -2.22 24.73 17.08
CA CYS A 197 -2.23 25.54 15.87
C CYS A 197 -3.67 25.81 15.44
N LYS A 198 -3.97 27.10 15.17
CA LYS A 198 -5.33 27.54 14.85
C LYS A 198 -5.56 27.77 13.36
N ARG A 199 -4.52 28.20 12.65
CA ARG A 199 -4.57 28.58 11.22
C ARG A 199 -3.57 27.74 10.45
N VAL A 200 -3.94 26.50 10.17
CA VAL A 200 -3.07 25.53 9.49
C VAL A 200 -3.21 25.67 7.98
N GLY A 201 -2.13 26.02 7.29
CA GLY A 201 -2.04 25.94 5.84
C GLY A 201 -1.63 24.55 5.37
N PHE A 202 -1.99 24.17 4.14
CA PHE A 202 -1.61 22.91 3.55
C PHE A 202 -0.99 23.10 2.16
N VAL A 203 0.17 22.49 1.94
CA VAL A 203 0.91 22.58 0.67
C VAL A 203 1.03 21.20 0.03
N ILE A 204 0.62 21.10 -1.23
CA ILE A 204 0.65 19.85 -2.02
C ILE A 204 0.85 20.17 -3.51
N GLU A 205 1.57 19.32 -4.23
CA GLU A 205 1.65 19.44 -5.68
C GLU A 205 0.27 19.24 -6.32
N LYS A 206 -0.15 20.19 -7.17
CA LYS A 206 -1.43 20.14 -7.89
C LYS A 206 -1.61 18.84 -8.67
N PHE A 207 -0.52 18.36 -9.26
CA PHE A 207 -0.52 17.11 -10.01
C PHE A 207 -0.76 15.90 -9.12
N ALA A 208 -0.15 15.85 -7.94
CA ALA A 208 -0.31 14.76 -6.98
C ALA A 208 -1.76 14.67 -6.46
N ASP A 209 -2.34 15.80 -6.08
CA ASP A 209 -3.71 15.85 -5.62
C ASP A 209 -4.71 15.43 -6.72
N LYS A 210 -4.52 15.94 -7.96
CA LYS A 210 -5.33 15.53 -9.11
C LYS A 210 -5.20 14.03 -9.41
N TYR A 211 -4.00 13.47 -9.33
CA TYR A 211 -3.76 12.05 -9.56
C TYR A 211 -4.50 11.16 -8.55
N GLU A 212 -4.57 11.59 -7.31
CA GLU A 212 -5.27 10.91 -6.21
C GLU A 212 -6.75 11.36 -6.09
N ASN A 213 -7.32 11.96 -7.14
CA ASN A 213 -8.72 12.40 -7.19
C ASN A 213 -9.11 13.34 -6.04
N GLY A 214 -8.23 14.25 -5.63
CA GLY A 214 -8.50 15.22 -4.56
C GLY A 214 -8.44 14.63 -3.15
N LYS A 215 -7.92 13.43 -2.96
CA LYS A 215 -7.85 12.79 -1.63
C LYS A 215 -7.01 13.58 -0.63
N PHE A 216 -5.95 14.24 -1.09
CA PHE A 216 -5.10 15.05 -0.21
C PHE A 216 -5.81 16.34 0.24
N SER A 217 -6.28 17.13 -0.72
CA SER A 217 -6.99 18.38 -0.41
C SER A 217 -8.30 18.10 0.33
N GLY A 218 -9.04 17.07 -0.07
CA GLY A 218 -10.27 16.64 0.59
C GLY A 218 -10.07 16.23 2.06
N GLY A 219 -9.02 15.48 2.36
CA GLY A 219 -8.66 15.13 3.73
C GLY A 219 -8.34 16.33 4.60
N PHE A 220 -7.58 17.29 4.04
CA PHE A 220 -7.26 18.54 4.73
C PHE A 220 -8.50 19.40 5.01
N LEU A 221 -9.36 19.61 4.01
CA LEU A 221 -10.58 20.38 4.15
C LEU A 221 -11.56 19.73 5.13
N SER A 222 -11.72 18.40 5.08
CA SER A 222 -12.55 17.65 6.02
C SER A 222 -12.12 17.87 7.48
N ALA A 223 -10.82 17.87 7.75
CA ALA A 223 -10.30 18.12 9.09
C ALA A 223 -10.65 19.51 9.63
N GLN A 224 -10.68 20.52 8.75
CA GLN A 224 -11.05 21.89 9.12
C GLN A 224 -12.55 22.02 9.37
N LEU A 225 -13.39 21.45 8.49
CA LEU A 225 -14.86 21.52 8.60
C LEU A 225 -15.38 20.93 9.91
N GLU A 226 -14.77 19.84 10.39
CA GLU A 226 -15.16 19.23 11.67
C GLU A 226 -14.88 20.13 12.89
N ARG A 227 -14.12 21.19 12.73
CA ARG A 227 -13.74 22.10 13.82
C ARG A 227 -14.53 23.40 13.85
N ASN A 228 -15.64 23.54 13.24
CA ASN A 228 -16.67 24.60 13.22
C ASN A 228 -16.27 26.06 13.64
N SER A 229 -15.17 26.23 14.34
CA SER A 229 -14.74 27.51 14.96
C SER A 229 -13.51 28.16 14.32
N LEU A 230 -12.89 27.53 13.32
CA LEU A 230 -11.67 28.05 12.68
C LEU A 230 -11.99 28.49 11.24
N PRO A 231 -11.34 29.57 10.75
CA PRO A 231 -11.47 29.93 9.34
C PRO A 231 -10.95 28.79 8.46
N ILE A 232 -11.72 28.40 7.45
CA ILE A 232 -11.30 27.39 6.46
C ILE A 232 -10.21 28.01 5.60
N MET A 233 -9.06 27.39 5.58
CA MET A 233 -7.92 27.78 4.75
C MET A 233 -7.85 26.92 3.50
N PRO A 234 -7.75 27.49 2.30
CA PRO A 234 -7.62 26.72 1.09
C PRO A 234 -6.27 26.00 1.03
N PRO A 235 -6.17 24.81 0.39
CA PRO A 235 -4.87 24.22 0.08
C PRO A 235 -4.08 25.11 -0.88
N LEU A 236 -2.78 25.22 -0.68
CA LEU A 236 -1.85 25.83 -1.61
C LEU A 236 -1.34 24.74 -2.58
N PHE A 237 -1.69 24.87 -3.83
CA PHE A 237 -1.26 23.94 -4.87
C PHE A 237 0.04 24.40 -5.53
N TRP A 238 1.06 23.55 -5.44
CA TRP A 238 2.34 23.78 -6.07
C TRP A 238 2.39 23.26 -7.51
N SER A 239 3.21 23.96 -8.31
CA SER A 239 3.54 23.60 -9.68
C SER A 239 4.92 22.91 -9.76
N ALA A 240 5.39 22.60 -10.96
CA ALA A 240 6.76 22.12 -11.18
C ALA A 240 7.82 23.23 -11.11
N ASP A 241 7.40 24.50 -11.05
CA ASP A 241 8.25 25.69 -11.06
C ASP A 241 8.52 26.15 -9.61
N ALA A 242 9.73 25.92 -9.13
CA ALA A 242 10.13 26.22 -7.76
C ALA A 242 10.06 27.71 -7.43
N GLU A 243 10.39 28.62 -8.37
CA GLU A 243 10.36 30.06 -8.15
C GLU A 243 8.93 30.57 -7.97
N LYS A 244 8.02 30.09 -8.83
CA LYS A 244 6.58 30.40 -8.67
C LYS A 244 6.03 29.87 -7.37
N ASN A 245 6.48 28.70 -6.90
CA ASN A 245 6.06 28.12 -5.62
C ASN A 245 6.48 28.98 -4.44
N GLY A 246 7.71 29.55 -4.46
CA GLY A 246 8.19 30.46 -3.43
C GLY A 246 7.30 31.71 -3.31
N ARG A 247 7.06 32.40 -4.43
CA ARG A 247 6.16 33.58 -4.49
C ARG A 247 4.73 33.25 -4.05
N ALA A 248 4.21 32.10 -4.49
CA ALA A 248 2.87 31.65 -4.10
C ALA A 248 2.77 31.38 -2.60
N LEU A 249 3.82 30.85 -1.97
CA LEU A 249 3.87 30.62 -0.54
C LEU A 249 3.94 31.93 0.25
N GLU A 250 4.73 32.93 -0.22
CA GLU A 250 4.77 34.28 0.37
C GLU A 250 3.40 34.95 0.34
N GLN A 251 2.74 34.96 -0.82
CA GLN A 251 1.40 35.50 -0.98
C GLN A 251 0.38 34.78 -0.09
N TYR A 252 0.50 33.47 0.01
CA TYR A 252 -0.38 32.66 0.87
C TYR A 252 -0.18 33.02 2.35
N VAL A 253 1.06 33.15 2.81
CA VAL A 253 1.37 33.54 4.18
C VAL A 253 0.88 34.96 4.47
N ALA A 254 1.12 35.90 3.57
CA ALA A 254 0.66 37.29 3.72
C ALA A 254 -0.88 37.37 3.80
N ARG A 255 -1.58 36.63 2.93
CA ARG A 255 -3.05 36.67 2.84
C ARG A 255 -3.76 35.97 3.99
N TYR A 256 -3.27 34.82 4.39
CA TYR A 256 -3.96 33.94 5.34
C TYR A 256 -3.34 33.93 6.74
N SER A 257 -2.15 34.47 6.92
CA SER A 257 -1.40 34.52 8.19
C SER A 257 -1.45 33.20 8.96
N PRO A 258 -1.00 32.07 8.37
CA PRO A 258 -1.01 30.79 9.06
C PRO A 258 -0.07 30.80 10.26
N ASP A 259 -0.43 30.08 11.32
CA ASP A 259 0.46 29.78 12.46
C ASP A 259 1.20 28.45 12.28
N ALA A 260 0.75 27.65 11.30
CA ALA A 260 1.42 26.41 10.88
C ALA A 260 1.21 26.15 9.39
N ILE A 261 2.19 25.51 8.76
CA ILE A 261 2.07 24.94 7.42
C ILE A 261 2.35 23.45 7.50
N PHE A 262 1.44 22.65 6.96
CA PHE A 262 1.61 21.22 6.74
C PHE A 262 1.94 20.99 5.28
N SER A 263 3.07 20.35 5.00
CA SER A 263 3.47 20.00 3.63
C SER A 263 3.48 18.51 3.40
N TYR A 264 2.91 18.11 2.28
CA TYR A 264 3.05 16.77 1.72
C TYR A 264 4.03 16.75 0.52
N SER A 265 4.60 17.91 0.16
CA SER A 265 5.62 18.06 -0.88
C SER A 265 7.02 17.95 -0.31
N THR A 266 7.91 17.25 -1.01
CA THR A 266 9.34 17.14 -0.64
C THR A 266 10.13 18.41 -0.92
N ASP A 267 9.66 19.23 -1.86
CA ASP A 267 10.41 20.40 -2.36
C ASP A 267 10.30 21.62 -1.42
N ILE A 268 9.42 21.58 -0.41
CA ILE A 268 9.22 22.72 0.49
C ILE A 268 10.49 23.07 1.27
N SER A 269 11.28 22.06 1.66
CA SER A 269 12.51 22.30 2.42
C SER A 269 13.55 23.06 1.61
N ASP A 270 13.64 22.76 0.32
CA ASP A 270 14.59 23.41 -0.59
C ASP A 270 14.19 24.87 -0.83
N ILE A 271 12.88 25.14 -0.92
CA ILE A 271 12.36 26.51 -1.03
C ILE A 271 12.60 27.30 0.25
N LEU A 272 12.32 26.73 1.41
CA LEU A 272 12.49 27.39 2.71
C LEU A 272 13.96 27.63 3.08
N THR A 273 14.88 26.84 2.55
CA THR A 273 16.33 27.02 2.77
C THR A 273 16.98 27.92 1.73
N SER A 274 16.26 28.27 0.66
CA SER A 274 16.78 29.20 -0.35
C SER A 274 16.99 30.59 0.27
N LYS A 275 18.13 31.24 -0.08
CA LYS A 275 18.50 32.57 0.45
C LYS A 275 17.48 33.68 0.10
N ASN A 276 16.58 33.42 -0.83
CA ASN A 276 15.62 34.39 -1.36
C ASN A 276 14.23 34.27 -0.72
N PHE A 277 14.04 33.42 0.31
CA PHE A 277 12.75 33.23 0.95
C PHE A 277 12.81 33.54 2.44
N ALA A 278 12.11 34.59 2.87
CA ALA A 278 11.96 34.96 4.26
C ALA A 278 10.72 34.28 4.86
N PHE A 279 10.88 33.04 5.34
CA PHE A 279 9.80 32.36 6.04
C PHE A 279 9.68 32.91 7.46
N PRO A 280 8.48 33.35 7.89
CA PRO A 280 8.31 33.92 9.24
C PRO A 280 8.66 32.86 10.30
N SER A 281 9.56 33.19 11.22
CA SER A 281 9.99 32.30 12.31
C SER A 281 8.84 31.88 13.24
N SER A 282 7.75 32.64 13.26
CA SER A 282 6.52 32.34 14.02
C SER A 282 5.68 31.20 13.41
N VAL A 283 5.86 30.88 12.12
CA VAL A 283 5.09 29.85 11.43
C VAL A 283 5.76 28.48 11.61
N LYS A 284 5.04 27.52 12.20
CA LYS A 284 5.54 26.17 12.40
C LYS A 284 5.42 25.36 11.11
N LEU A 285 6.50 24.66 10.74
CA LEU A 285 6.48 23.75 9.59
C LEU A 285 6.30 22.31 10.04
N PHE A 286 5.34 21.63 9.44
CA PHE A 286 5.09 20.20 9.60
C PHE A 286 5.20 19.50 8.26
N HIS A 287 5.88 18.35 8.24
CA HIS A 287 6.05 17.55 7.05
C HIS A 287 5.64 16.10 7.30
N TYR A 288 5.04 15.44 6.29
CA TYR A 288 4.62 14.05 6.42
C TYR A 288 5.80 13.06 6.52
N ASP A 289 6.96 13.39 5.92
CA ASP A 289 8.14 12.53 5.95
C ASP A 289 8.92 12.75 7.25
N GLU A 290 9.30 11.64 7.89
CA GLU A 290 10.06 11.63 9.16
C GLU A 290 11.42 12.32 9.07
N LYS A 291 11.98 12.46 7.87
CA LYS A 291 13.25 13.16 7.63
C LYS A 291 13.19 14.63 8.07
N TYR A 292 12.01 15.24 7.98
CA TYR A 292 11.76 16.66 8.29
C TYR A 292 10.98 16.84 9.60
N ARG A 293 11.32 16.14 10.62
CA ARG A 293 10.60 15.92 11.87
C ARG A 293 9.93 17.12 12.50
N ASN A 294 8.64 16.94 12.83
CA ASN A 294 8.09 17.50 14.03
C ASN A 294 7.54 16.38 14.94
N ALA A 295 8.32 15.98 15.94
CA ALA A 295 8.03 14.80 16.78
C ALA A 295 6.76 14.94 17.65
N LYS A 296 6.21 16.16 17.74
CA LYS A 296 5.09 16.49 18.65
C LYS A 296 3.72 16.01 18.16
N ILE A 297 3.56 15.61 16.88
CA ILE A 297 2.25 15.23 16.34
C ILE A 297 2.06 13.73 16.11
N GLY A 298 3.06 12.92 16.41
CA GLY A 298 3.02 11.48 16.13
C GLY A 298 3.23 11.16 14.64
N ARG A 299 3.26 9.87 14.31
CA ARG A 299 3.53 9.38 12.96
C ARG A 299 2.68 8.17 12.62
N ILE A 300 2.60 7.83 11.34
CA ILE A 300 1.96 6.59 10.89
C ILE A 300 2.86 5.41 11.28
N SER A 301 2.30 4.45 12.03
CA SER A 301 3.04 3.31 12.58
C SER A 301 2.92 2.03 11.76
N ASN A 302 1.90 1.94 10.92
CA ASN A 302 1.53 0.71 10.22
C ASN A 302 1.83 0.72 8.72
N GLN A 303 2.85 1.43 8.29
CA GLN A 303 3.23 1.48 6.86
C GLN A 303 3.50 0.08 6.27
N LYS A 304 4.06 -0.85 7.08
CA LYS A 304 4.27 -2.24 6.68
C LYS A 304 3.00 -2.96 6.23
N ASP A 305 1.82 -2.57 6.76
CA ASP A 305 0.55 -3.21 6.44
C ASP A 305 0.21 -3.10 4.94
N VAL A 306 0.68 -2.05 4.25
CA VAL A 306 0.54 -1.90 2.79
C VAL A 306 1.29 -3.02 2.05
N GLY A 307 2.51 -3.33 2.48
CA GLY A 307 3.30 -4.41 1.89
C GLY A 307 2.67 -5.78 2.13
N GLU A 308 2.25 -6.05 3.36
CA GLU A 308 1.58 -7.30 3.73
C GLU A 308 0.25 -7.49 2.97
N ALA A 309 -0.56 -6.42 2.87
CA ALA A 309 -1.81 -6.42 2.11
C ALA A 309 -1.57 -6.66 0.62
N SER A 310 -0.55 -6.01 0.03
CA SER A 310 -0.19 -6.20 -1.38
C SER A 310 0.17 -7.65 -1.69
N MET A 311 0.98 -8.29 -0.83
CA MET A 311 1.37 -9.68 -1.04
C MET A 311 0.21 -10.65 -0.82
N ARG A 312 -0.64 -10.42 0.18
CA ARG A 312 -1.86 -11.20 0.38
C ARG A 312 -2.79 -11.11 -0.84
N THR A 313 -3.03 -9.90 -1.34
CA THR A 313 -3.84 -9.66 -2.54
C THR A 313 -3.27 -10.39 -3.76
N LEU A 314 -1.94 -10.31 -3.98
CA LEU A 314 -1.30 -11.05 -5.06
C LEU A 314 -1.50 -12.57 -4.90
N SER A 315 -1.33 -13.10 -3.70
CA SER A 315 -1.53 -14.53 -3.40
C SER A 315 -2.95 -14.99 -3.71
N GLU A 316 -3.96 -14.17 -3.35
CA GLU A 316 -5.37 -14.45 -3.64
C GLU A 316 -5.64 -14.46 -5.15
N ILE A 317 -5.11 -13.46 -5.89
CA ILE A 317 -5.24 -13.39 -7.36
C ILE A 317 -4.58 -14.58 -8.04
N LEU A 318 -3.39 -14.99 -7.62
CA LEU A 318 -2.65 -16.13 -8.18
C LEU A 318 -3.34 -17.45 -7.87
N GLY A 319 -4.00 -17.58 -6.71
CA GLY A 319 -4.75 -18.77 -6.31
C GLY A 319 -6.17 -18.85 -6.87
N ALA A 320 -6.71 -17.74 -7.40
CA ALA A 320 -8.08 -17.69 -7.89
C ALA A 320 -8.24 -18.35 -9.26
N THR A 321 -9.37 -19.04 -9.47
CA THR A 321 -9.77 -19.54 -10.80
C THR A 321 -10.19 -18.38 -11.71
N ALA A 322 -10.23 -18.62 -13.03
CA ALA A 322 -10.68 -17.62 -14.00
C ALA A 322 -12.11 -17.13 -13.70
N ALA A 323 -13.01 -18.02 -13.28
CA ALA A 323 -14.39 -17.68 -12.91
C ALA A 323 -14.47 -16.83 -11.65
N GLN A 324 -13.64 -17.09 -10.65
CA GLN A 324 -13.56 -16.26 -9.42
C GLN A 324 -13.01 -14.87 -9.72
N ARG A 325 -12.00 -14.73 -10.59
CA ARG A 325 -11.43 -13.44 -10.99
C ARG A 325 -12.43 -12.54 -11.70
N ARG A 326 -13.30 -13.08 -12.57
CA ARG A 326 -14.34 -12.30 -13.26
C ARG A 326 -15.34 -11.65 -12.30
N LYS A 327 -15.44 -12.14 -11.07
CA LYS A 327 -16.30 -11.59 -10.01
C LYS A 327 -15.59 -10.55 -9.11
N ILE A 328 -14.28 -10.38 -9.25
CA ILE A 328 -13.53 -9.38 -8.48
C ILE A 328 -13.69 -8.04 -9.19
N ASN A 329 -14.54 -7.18 -8.65
CA ASN A 329 -14.72 -5.81 -9.11
C ASN A 329 -14.04 -4.80 -8.15
N ILE A 330 -12.90 -5.19 -7.57
CA ILE A 330 -12.11 -4.35 -6.67
C ILE A 330 -10.88 -3.89 -7.42
N LEU A 331 -10.77 -2.59 -7.68
CA LEU A 331 -9.62 -2.00 -8.37
C LEU A 331 -8.60 -1.42 -7.39
N GLU A 332 -9.05 -1.07 -6.19
CA GLU A 332 -8.24 -0.38 -5.18
C GLU A 332 -8.49 -0.97 -3.79
N ILE A 333 -7.43 -1.12 -3.02
CA ILE A 333 -7.47 -1.45 -1.59
C ILE A 333 -6.72 -0.36 -0.84
N SER A 334 -7.40 0.38 0.03
CA SER A 334 -6.79 1.37 0.89
C SER A 334 -6.55 0.81 2.29
N VAL A 335 -5.37 1.09 2.84
CA VAL A 335 -4.98 0.74 4.21
C VAL A 335 -5.15 1.96 5.09
N SER A 336 -6.00 1.86 6.11
CA SER A 336 -6.20 2.95 7.07
C SER A 336 -4.95 3.20 7.91
N PRO A 337 -4.54 4.46 8.12
CA PRO A 337 -3.36 4.78 8.92
C PRO A 337 -3.61 4.49 10.41
N LYS A 338 -2.61 3.90 11.07
CA LYS A 338 -2.51 3.81 12.53
C LYS A 338 -1.43 4.77 13.02
N TRP A 339 -1.68 5.44 14.12
CA TRP A 339 -0.83 6.51 14.60
C TRP A 339 -0.08 6.13 15.87
N THR A 340 1.16 6.54 15.99
CA THR A 340 1.86 6.55 17.29
C THR A 340 1.33 7.68 18.15
N ALA A 341 1.45 7.57 19.46
CA ALA A 341 1.25 8.70 20.35
C ALA A 341 2.23 9.85 20.00
N ALA A 342 1.79 11.09 20.20
CA ALA A 342 2.69 12.24 20.20
C ALA A 342 3.74 12.06 21.30
N ARG A 343 4.99 12.42 21.05
CA ARG A 343 5.98 12.50 22.12
C ARG A 343 5.69 13.76 22.96
N LYS A 344 5.61 13.57 24.28
CA LYS A 344 5.50 14.68 25.24
C LYS A 344 6.73 15.57 25.18
#